data_c6e6e9ceb5933a764e6c241f1d27a3a2
#
_entry.id   c6e6e9ceb5933a764e6c241f1d27a3a2
#
_cell.length_a   1.000
_cell.length_b   1.000
_cell.length_c   1.000
_cell.angle_alpha   90.00
_cell.angle_beta   90.00
_cell.angle_gamma   90.00
#
_symmetry.space_group_name_H-M   'P 1'
#
loop_
_entity.id
_entity.type
_entity.pdbx_description
1 polymer ?
#
loop_
_entity_poly.entity_id
_entity_poly.type
_entity_poly.pdbx_seq_one_letter_code
_entity_poly.pdbx_strand_id
1 'polypeptide(L)'
;MTMSDTTDSTAFDSGHFRTIMGHFPTGVTVVTAMSPDIDGTGPQPVGFTIGSFTSVSLDPPLVGFLPQVGSSTMDGIEASSSFCVNVLSDQQSDICWRFAKSGVDGARFSDVDWHAAPSGSPILDRAVAWIDCSVEAIHTMGDHLFVLGRVGALDADADHDGEPPVPLLFFKGSLGGFEAAG
;
A
#
# COMPACT_ATOMS: atom_id res chain seq x y z
N MET A 1 -26.41 -50.60 -0.54
CA MET A 1 -26.07 -49.76 0.62
C MET A 1 -25.26 -48.61 0.08
N THR A 2 -25.96 -47.55 -0.36
CA THR A 2 -25.41 -46.37 -1.03
C THR A 2 -25.00 -45.39 0.05
N MET A 3 -23.70 -45.17 0.15
CA MET A 3 -23.16 -44.10 0.99
C MET A 3 -23.52 -42.77 0.32
N SER A 4 -24.37 -41.99 0.96
CA SER A 4 -24.64 -40.60 0.58
C SER A 4 -23.42 -39.74 0.92
N ASP A 5 -22.81 -39.25 -0.13
CA ASP A 5 -21.74 -38.24 -0.10
C ASP A 5 -22.39 -36.93 0.35
N THR A 6 -22.33 -36.64 1.64
CA THR A 6 -22.67 -35.31 2.19
C THR A 6 -21.47 -34.42 1.99
N THR A 7 -21.35 -33.80 0.82
CA THR A 7 -20.55 -32.61 0.61
C THR A 7 -21.21 -31.48 1.39
N ASP A 8 -20.80 -31.30 2.65
CA ASP A 8 -21.09 -30.10 3.43
C ASP A 8 -20.24 -28.97 2.87
N SER A 9 -20.71 -28.39 1.78
CA SER A 9 -20.17 -27.15 1.22
C SER A 9 -20.90 -25.98 1.88
N THR A 10 -20.51 -25.66 3.11
CA THR A 10 -20.72 -24.29 3.60
C THR A 10 -19.83 -23.37 2.77
N ALA A 11 -20.33 -22.96 1.60
CA ALA A 11 -19.66 -22.01 0.75
C ALA A 11 -19.44 -20.73 1.57
N PHE A 12 -18.17 -20.40 1.80
CA PHE A 12 -17.78 -19.22 2.58
C PHE A 12 -18.32 -17.97 1.88
N ASP A 13 -19.15 -17.17 2.59
CA ASP A 13 -19.72 -15.95 2.05
C ASP A 13 -18.65 -14.82 2.06
N SER A 14 -18.05 -14.60 0.89
CA SER A 14 -17.06 -13.56 0.70
C SER A 14 -17.63 -12.14 0.87
N GLY A 15 -18.93 -11.94 0.62
CA GLY A 15 -19.61 -10.65 0.84
C GLY A 15 -19.74 -10.34 2.32
N HIS A 16 -20.17 -11.34 3.10
CA HIS A 16 -20.22 -11.22 4.56
C HIS A 16 -18.85 -10.98 5.17
N PHE A 17 -17.82 -11.73 4.72
CA PHE A 17 -16.45 -11.52 5.16
C PHE A 17 -15.96 -10.09 4.93
N ARG A 18 -16.14 -9.53 3.73
CA ARG A 18 -15.77 -8.14 3.42
C ARG A 18 -16.51 -7.16 4.32
N THR A 19 -17.79 -7.40 4.59
CA THR A 19 -18.61 -6.56 5.48
C THR A 19 -18.01 -6.53 6.89
N ILE A 20 -17.67 -7.70 7.44
CA ILE A 20 -17.07 -7.80 8.78
C ILE A 20 -15.68 -7.17 8.80
N MET A 21 -14.82 -7.46 7.82
CA MET A 21 -13.48 -6.88 7.74
C MET A 21 -13.50 -5.36 7.56
N GLY A 22 -14.54 -4.81 6.93
CA GLY A 22 -14.76 -3.36 6.84
C GLY A 22 -14.96 -2.66 8.20
N HIS A 23 -15.22 -3.39 9.29
CA HIS A 23 -15.29 -2.83 10.64
C HIS A 23 -13.91 -2.65 11.29
N PHE A 24 -12.87 -3.15 10.68
CA PHE A 24 -11.49 -2.93 11.11
C PHE A 24 -10.94 -1.68 10.40
N PRO A 25 -10.76 -0.55 11.11
CA PRO A 25 -10.20 0.65 10.50
C PRO A 25 -8.72 0.42 10.18
N THR A 26 -8.29 0.93 9.03
CA THR A 26 -6.88 0.87 8.62
C THR A 26 -6.36 2.27 8.32
N GLY A 27 -5.05 2.48 8.50
CA GLY A 27 -4.36 3.57 7.85
C GLY A 27 -4.38 3.39 6.33
N VAL A 28 -4.16 4.47 5.60
CA VAL A 28 -4.07 4.46 4.14
C VAL A 28 -2.65 4.82 3.73
N THR A 29 -2.04 3.95 2.93
CA THR A 29 -0.72 4.19 2.37
C THR A 29 -0.74 4.09 0.85
N VAL A 30 0.20 4.78 0.19
CA VAL A 30 0.55 4.52 -1.21
C VAL A 30 1.95 3.93 -1.23
N VAL A 31 2.06 2.71 -1.74
CA VAL A 31 3.35 2.07 -1.99
C VAL A 31 3.79 2.41 -3.40
N THR A 32 5.00 2.95 -3.53
CA THR A 32 5.58 3.43 -4.79
C THR A 32 6.90 2.72 -5.08
N ALA A 33 7.26 2.62 -6.34
CA ALA A 33 8.58 2.19 -6.78
C ALA A 33 8.96 2.88 -8.10
N MET A 34 10.25 2.89 -8.42
CA MET A 34 10.74 3.29 -9.73
C MET A 34 10.98 2.01 -10.54
N SER A 35 10.01 1.61 -11.37
CA SER A 35 10.18 0.48 -12.29
C SER A 35 11.31 0.78 -13.26
N PRO A 36 12.27 -0.14 -13.45
CA PRO A 36 13.33 0.05 -14.44
C PRO A 36 12.77 0.10 -15.85
N ASP A 37 13.56 0.58 -16.80
CA ASP A 37 13.19 0.60 -18.21
C ASP A 37 13.05 -0.84 -18.75
N ILE A 38 11.81 -1.30 -18.93
CA ILE A 38 11.50 -2.65 -19.43
C ILE A 38 11.17 -2.64 -20.92
N ASP A 39 10.63 -1.53 -21.43
CA ASP A 39 10.07 -1.42 -22.79
C ASP A 39 10.72 -0.32 -23.66
N GLY A 40 11.79 0.32 -23.18
CA GLY A 40 12.51 1.39 -23.90
C GLY A 40 11.86 2.77 -23.75
N THR A 41 10.91 2.94 -22.83
CA THR A 41 10.30 4.26 -22.53
C THR A 41 11.02 5.01 -21.40
N GLY A 42 12.03 4.38 -20.79
CA GLY A 42 12.76 4.86 -19.62
C GLY A 42 12.14 4.36 -18.29
N PRO A 43 12.83 4.56 -17.16
CA PRO A 43 12.29 4.23 -15.87
C PRO A 43 10.97 4.95 -15.60
N GLN A 44 9.96 4.24 -15.09
CA GLN A 44 8.63 4.77 -14.85
C GLN A 44 8.24 4.63 -13.37
N PRO A 45 7.65 5.67 -12.73
CA PRO A 45 7.10 5.53 -11.40
C PRO A 45 5.84 4.66 -11.43
N VAL A 46 5.75 3.71 -10.50
CA VAL A 46 4.60 2.84 -10.30
C VAL A 46 4.13 2.95 -8.85
N GLY A 47 2.84 2.71 -8.60
CA GLY A 47 2.31 2.76 -7.24
C GLY A 47 0.86 2.33 -7.14
N PHE A 48 0.46 1.93 -5.93
CA PHE A 48 -0.92 1.57 -5.58
C PHE A 48 -1.26 1.90 -4.13
N THR A 49 -2.54 2.09 -3.86
CA THR A 49 -3.05 2.28 -2.50
C THR A 49 -3.11 0.96 -1.76
N ILE A 50 -2.62 0.95 -0.53
CA ILE A 50 -2.58 -0.20 0.38
C ILE A 50 -3.16 0.18 1.74
N GLY A 51 -4.12 -0.62 2.25
CA GLY A 51 -4.64 -0.55 3.62
C GLY A 51 -4.10 -1.64 4.55
N SER A 52 -3.29 -2.56 4.04
CA SER A 52 -2.78 -3.72 4.78
C SER A 52 -1.34 -3.54 5.29
N PHE A 53 -0.82 -2.31 5.27
CA PHE A 53 0.53 -2.01 5.74
C PHE A 53 0.67 -2.22 7.25
N THR A 54 1.79 -2.84 7.67
CA THR A 54 2.10 -3.08 9.09
C THR A 54 3.61 -3.13 9.35
N SER A 55 4.01 -2.78 10.57
CA SER A 55 5.35 -3.11 11.08
C SER A 55 5.43 -4.60 11.40
N VAL A 56 6.60 -5.22 11.11
CA VAL A 56 6.82 -6.67 11.30
C VAL A 56 7.88 -6.94 12.36
N SER A 57 8.99 -6.21 12.33
CA SER A 57 10.13 -6.42 13.24
C SER A 57 10.87 -5.11 13.51
N LEU A 58 11.45 -4.98 14.69
CA LEU A 58 12.33 -3.86 15.04
C LEU A 58 13.80 -4.20 14.81
N ASP A 59 14.19 -5.46 14.97
CA ASP A 59 15.57 -5.90 14.75
C ASP A 59 15.56 -7.29 14.05
N PRO A 60 15.90 -7.36 12.77
CA PRO A 60 16.08 -6.23 11.85
C PRO A 60 14.78 -5.44 11.63
N PRO A 61 14.85 -4.15 11.23
CA PRO A 61 13.66 -3.35 10.97
C PRO A 61 12.96 -3.83 9.70
N LEU A 62 11.76 -4.41 9.86
CA LEU A 62 10.97 -4.97 8.77
C LEU A 62 9.54 -4.43 8.80
N VAL A 63 9.00 -4.21 7.61
CA VAL A 63 7.60 -3.84 7.36
C VAL A 63 6.98 -4.79 6.35
N GLY A 64 5.65 -4.86 6.29
CA GLY A 64 4.96 -5.72 5.33
C GLY A 64 3.65 -5.13 4.84
N PHE A 65 3.20 -5.60 3.68
CA PHE A 65 1.90 -5.26 3.10
C PHE A 65 1.41 -6.38 2.17
N LEU A 66 0.10 -6.37 1.86
CA LEU A 66 -0.54 -7.44 1.09
C LEU A 66 -1.22 -6.87 -0.18
N PRO A 67 -0.54 -6.85 -1.33
CA PRO A 67 -1.15 -6.54 -2.62
C PRO A 67 -1.84 -7.78 -3.21
N GLN A 68 -2.81 -7.54 -4.11
CA GLN A 68 -3.44 -8.61 -4.86
C GLN A 68 -2.47 -9.22 -5.88
N VAL A 69 -2.55 -10.55 -6.08
CA VAL A 69 -1.80 -11.27 -7.13
C VAL A 69 -2.15 -10.71 -8.52
N GLY A 70 -1.13 -10.55 -9.38
CA GLY A 70 -1.32 -10.08 -10.76
C GLY A 70 -1.44 -8.55 -10.91
N SER A 71 -1.03 -7.79 -9.89
CA SER A 71 -0.92 -6.33 -10.01
C SER A 71 0.31 -5.95 -10.84
N SER A 72 0.13 -5.15 -11.90
CA SER A 72 1.24 -4.62 -12.72
C SER A 72 2.22 -3.76 -11.92
N THR A 73 1.74 -3.08 -10.87
CA THR A 73 2.60 -2.34 -9.95
C THR A 73 3.56 -3.26 -9.20
N MET A 74 3.12 -4.51 -8.88
CA MET A 74 4.02 -5.50 -8.27
C MET A 74 5.15 -5.92 -9.20
N ASP A 75 4.89 -6.05 -10.49
CA ASP A 75 5.94 -6.37 -11.48
C ASP A 75 7.04 -5.30 -11.45
N GLY A 76 6.66 -4.02 -11.33
CA GLY A 76 7.59 -2.91 -11.18
C GLY A 76 8.37 -2.92 -9.85
N ILE A 77 7.73 -3.26 -8.74
CA ILE A 77 8.36 -3.40 -7.42
C ILE A 77 9.37 -4.56 -7.42
N GLU A 78 9.00 -5.71 -7.99
CA GLU A 78 9.89 -6.86 -8.10
C GLU A 78 11.11 -6.54 -8.98
N ALA A 79 10.89 -5.86 -10.11
CA ALA A 79 11.96 -5.48 -11.03
C ALA A 79 12.93 -4.45 -10.41
N SER A 80 12.43 -3.50 -9.61
CA SER A 80 13.25 -2.50 -8.90
C SER A 80 13.94 -3.05 -7.65
N SER A 81 13.40 -4.13 -7.08
CA SER A 81 13.82 -4.70 -5.79
C SER A 81 13.74 -3.71 -4.61
N SER A 82 13.00 -2.63 -4.75
CA SER A 82 12.82 -1.58 -3.74
C SER A 82 11.45 -0.94 -3.84
N PHE A 83 11.00 -0.31 -2.76
CA PHE A 83 9.76 0.44 -2.71
C PHE A 83 9.79 1.49 -1.59
N CYS A 84 8.94 2.51 -1.71
CA CYS A 84 8.68 3.47 -0.64
C CYS A 84 7.21 3.39 -0.22
N VAL A 85 6.95 3.34 1.08
CA VAL A 85 5.61 3.43 1.65
C VAL A 85 5.36 4.87 2.04
N ASN A 86 4.32 5.49 1.51
CA ASN A 86 3.89 6.84 1.82
C ASN A 86 2.61 6.78 2.66
N VAL A 87 2.67 7.20 3.92
CA VAL A 87 1.50 7.29 4.81
C VAL A 87 0.73 8.56 4.45
N LEU A 88 -0.50 8.42 3.94
CA LEU A 88 -1.27 9.57 3.47
C LEU A 88 -1.85 10.41 4.61
N SER A 89 -1.89 11.73 4.39
CA SER A 89 -2.64 12.66 5.25
C SER A 89 -4.13 12.68 4.87
N ASP A 90 -4.98 13.15 5.77
CA ASP A 90 -6.44 13.30 5.56
C ASP A 90 -6.77 14.25 4.40
N GLN A 91 -5.84 15.13 4.02
CA GLN A 91 -5.96 16.02 2.86
C GLN A 91 -5.66 15.32 1.52
N GLN A 92 -5.19 14.06 1.54
CA GLN A 92 -4.78 13.29 0.36
C GLN A 92 -5.81 12.22 -0.06
N SER A 93 -7.09 12.44 0.19
CA SER A 93 -8.16 11.50 -0.19
C SER A 93 -8.25 11.27 -1.71
N ASP A 94 -7.96 12.29 -2.52
CA ASP A 94 -7.90 12.20 -3.98
C ASP A 94 -6.73 11.34 -4.45
N ILE A 95 -5.56 11.47 -3.82
CA ILE A 95 -4.38 10.61 -4.04
C ILE A 95 -4.73 9.15 -3.73
N CYS A 96 -5.37 8.88 -2.57
CA CYS A 96 -5.83 7.54 -2.23
C CYS A 96 -6.65 6.91 -3.37
N TRP A 97 -7.69 7.60 -3.85
CA TRP A 97 -8.55 7.07 -4.92
C TRP A 97 -7.87 6.98 -6.28
N ARG A 98 -6.94 7.88 -6.58
CA ARG A 98 -6.16 7.85 -7.81
C ARG A 98 -5.30 6.59 -7.90
N PHE A 99 -4.59 6.26 -6.83
CA PHE A 99 -3.73 5.08 -6.75
C PHE A 99 -4.48 3.76 -6.48
N ALA A 100 -5.75 3.83 -6.03
CA ALA A 100 -6.61 2.67 -5.86
C ALA A 100 -7.24 2.18 -7.17
N LYS A 101 -7.35 3.03 -8.21
CA LYS A 101 -7.96 2.67 -9.49
C LYS A 101 -7.03 1.80 -10.32
N SER A 102 -7.60 0.81 -11.01
CA SER A 102 -6.91 0.09 -12.08
C SER A 102 -6.62 1.05 -13.24
N GLY A 103 -5.43 1.00 -13.82
CA GLY A 103 -5.05 1.86 -14.93
C GLY A 103 -3.55 1.82 -15.20
N VAL A 104 -3.10 2.68 -16.12
CA VAL A 104 -1.68 2.81 -16.47
C VAL A 104 -0.95 3.53 -15.33
N ASP A 105 0.06 2.90 -14.78
CA ASP A 105 0.78 3.39 -13.60
C ASP A 105 1.34 4.81 -13.79
N GLY A 106 1.96 5.12 -14.93
CA GLY A 106 2.48 6.47 -15.20
C GLY A 106 1.41 7.57 -15.17
N ALA A 107 0.16 7.27 -15.55
CA ALA A 107 -0.94 8.24 -15.48
C ALA A 107 -1.37 8.58 -14.04
N ARG A 108 -1.09 7.71 -13.07
CA ARG A 108 -1.39 7.96 -11.65
C ARG A 108 -0.51 9.05 -11.05
N PHE A 109 0.70 9.24 -11.59
CA PHE A 109 1.66 10.26 -11.16
C PHE A 109 1.51 11.60 -11.88
N SER A 110 0.62 11.72 -12.88
CA SER A 110 0.33 12.99 -13.54
C SER A 110 -0.20 13.99 -12.51
N ASP A 111 0.39 15.19 -12.44
CA ASP A 111 0.03 16.25 -11.49
C ASP A 111 0.10 15.82 -10.00
N VAL A 112 1.00 14.89 -9.69
CA VAL A 112 1.34 14.49 -8.32
C VAL A 112 2.78 14.89 -8.07
N ASP A 113 3.01 15.77 -7.11
CA ASP A 113 4.34 16.18 -6.72
C ASP A 113 4.99 15.08 -5.87
N TRP A 114 6.25 14.78 -6.20
CA TRP A 114 7.03 13.78 -5.48
C TRP A 114 8.53 14.03 -5.67
N HIS A 115 9.34 13.49 -4.78
CA HIS A 115 10.80 13.47 -4.89
C HIS A 115 11.33 12.06 -4.64
N ALA A 116 12.61 11.80 -4.99
CA ALA A 116 13.18 10.47 -4.90
C ALA A 116 13.64 10.15 -3.46
N ALA A 117 13.26 8.98 -2.96
CA ALA A 117 13.83 8.35 -1.78
C ALA A 117 15.30 7.90 -2.06
N PRO A 118 16.07 7.50 -1.04
CA PRO A 118 17.41 6.94 -1.24
C PRO A 118 17.47 5.75 -2.22
N SER A 119 16.44 4.92 -2.30
CA SER A 119 16.30 3.83 -3.29
C SER A 119 15.96 4.30 -4.70
N GLY A 120 15.56 5.57 -4.87
CA GLY A 120 14.99 6.13 -6.08
C GLY A 120 13.46 6.01 -6.18
N SER A 121 12.81 5.30 -5.25
CA SER A 121 11.34 5.19 -5.22
C SER A 121 10.70 6.54 -4.90
N PRO A 122 9.52 6.88 -5.48
CA PRO A 122 8.87 8.16 -5.21
C PRO A 122 8.41 8.32 -3.75
N ILE A 123 8.78 9.44 -3.13
CA ILE A 123 8.16 9.97 -1.91
C ILE A 123 7.14 11.01 -2.35
N LEU A 124 5.87 10.78 -2.03
CA LEU A 124 4.78 11.71 -2.36
C LEU A 124 4.84 12.90 -1.41
N ASP A 125 4.78 14.11 -1.98
CA ASP A 125 4.78 15.34 -1.17
C ASP A 125 3.54 15.38 -0.27
N ARG A 126 3.68 15.93 0.93
CA ARG A 126 2.65 16.04 1.96
C ARG A 126 2.18 14.70 2.57
N ALA A 127 2.89 13.60 2.34
CA ALA A 127 2.69 12.38 3.12
C ALA A 127 3.08 12.61 4.58
N VAL A 128 2.30 12.07 5.53
CA VAL A 128 2.58 12.17 6.98
C VAL A 128 3.92 11.58 7.34
N ALA A 129 4.27 10.48 6.69
CA ALA A 129 5.56 9.80 6.86
C ALA A 129 5.86 8.97 5.61
N TRP A 130 7.14 8.64 5.43
CA TRP A 130 7.57 7.73 4.38
C TRP A 130 8.58 6.72 4.91
N ILE A 131 8.58 5.51 4.32
CA ILE A 131 9.45 4.42 4.70
C ILE A 131 10.02 3.81 3.41
N ASP A 132 11.33 3.97 3.19
CA ASP A 132 12.06 3.46 2.03
C ASP A 132 12.68 2.10 2.35
N CYS A 133 12.41 1.11 1.48
CA CYS A 133 12.70 -0.30 1.75
C CYS A 133 13.34 -0.98 0.54
N SER A 134 14.21 -1.96 0.80
CA SER A 134 14.51 -3.04 -0.14
C SER A 134 13.53 -4.20 0.05
N VAL A 135 13.18 -4.90 -1.02
CA VAL A 135 12.38 -6.12 -0.95
C VAL A 135 13.20 -7.22 -0.29
N GLU A 136 12.74 -7.73 0.85
CA GLU A 136 13.39 -8.81 1.60
C GLU A 136 12.88 -10.19 1.15
N ALA A 137 11.54 -10.33 1.02
CA ALA A 137 10.89 -11.56 0.58
C ALA A 137 9.47 -11.27 0.07
N ILE A 138 8.98 -12.17 -0.78
CA ILE A 138 7.59 -12.15 -1.26
C ILE A 138 7.03 -13.57 -1.09
N HIS A 139 5.88 -13.68 -0.44
CA HIS A 139 5.20 -14.96 -0.17
C HIS A 139 3.78 -14.93 -0.72
N THR A 140 3.35 -16.01 -1.38
CA THR A 140 1.95 -16.14 -1.82
C THR A 140 1.06 -16.51 -0.64
N MET A 141 0.00 -15.72 -0.42
CA MET A 141 -0.98 -15.88 0.66
C MET A 141 -2.41 -15.87 0.07
N GLY A 142 -2.87 -17.02 -0.42
CA GLY A 142 -4.16 -17.10 -1.10
C GLY A 142 -4.19 -16.32 -2.41
N ASP A 143 -5.09 -15.34 -2.52
CA ASP A 143 -5.24 -14.43 -3.66
C ASP A 143 -4.41 -13.13 -3.53
N HIS A 144 -3.59 -13.05 -2.47
CA HIS A 144 -2.67 -11.94 -2.21
C HIS A 144 -1.21 -12.42 -2.12
N LEU A 145 -0.29 -11.46 -2.22
CA LEU A 145 1.12 -11.63 -1.86
C LEU A 145 1.34 -11.00 -0.48
N PHE A 146 2.23 -11.53 0.32
CA PHE A 146 2.82 -10.83 1.45
C PHE A 146 4.21 -10.35 1.05
N VAL A 147 4.37 -9.04 0.89
CA VAL A 147 5.64 -8.40 0.57
C VAL A 147 6.29 -7.96 1.86
N LEU A 148 7.48 -8.50 2.14
CA LEU A 148 8.31 -8.14 3.27
C LEU A 148 9.40 -7.18 2.80
N GLY A 149 9.53 -6.02 3.43
CA GLY A 149 10.54 -5.02 3.16
C GLY A 149 11.47 -4.81 4.33
N ARG A 150 12.76 -4.69 4.03
CA ARG A 150 13.79 -4.24 4.98
C ARG A 150 13.91 -2.73 4.90
N VAL A 151 13.68 -2.06 6.00
CA VAL A 151 13.74 -0.60 6.09
C VAL A 151 15.18 -0.12 5.96
N GLY A 152 15.44 0.74 4.98
CA GLY A 152 16.73 1.39 4.74
C GLY A 152 16.76 2.84 5.22
N ALA A 153 15.65 3.57 5.06
CA ALA A 153 15.47 4.95 5.49
C ALA A 153 14.01 5.23 5.79
N LEU A 154 13.74 6.18 6.64
CA LEU A 154 12.39 6.64 6.96
C LEU A 154 12.45 8.06 7.53
N ASP A 155 11.38 8.82 7.37
CA ASP A 155 11.18 10.10 8.04
C ASP A 155 9.68 10.40 8.13
N ALA A 156 9.34 11.41 8.92
CA ALA A 156 7.98 11.91 9.06
C ALA A 156 7.98 13.43 8.82
N ASP A 157 6.95 13.90 8.13
CA ASP A 157 6.72 15.35 8.04
C ASP A 157 6.23 15.86 9.39
N ALA A 158 7.01 16.79 9.96
CA ALA A 158 6.72 17.28 11.31
C ALA A 158 5.55 18.27 11.34
N ASP A 159 5.37 19.06 10.26
CA ASP A 159 4.37 20.12 10.18
C ASP A 159 3.85 20.30 8.76
N HIS A 160 2.56 20.14 8.55
CA HIS A 160 1.86 20.63 7.36
C HIS A 160 1.29 22.01 7.65
N ASP A 161 1.89 23.05 7.07
CA ASP A 161 1.42 24.46 7.19
C ASP A 161 1.27 24.94 8.65
N GLY A 162 2.12 24.42 9.58
CA GLY A 162 2.11 24.78 11.01
C GLY A 162 1.14 23.97 11.87
N GLU A 163 0.47 22.97 11.30
CA GLU A 163 -0.42 22.04 12.03
C GLU A 163 0.16 20.62 11.95
N PRO A 164 0.07 19.82 13.02
CA PRO A 164 0.50 18.44 12.99
C PRO A 164 -0.33 17.65 11.96
N PRO A 165 0.30 16.82 11.10
CA PRO A 165 -0.41 16.10 10.06
C PRO A 165 -1.37 15.05 10.66
N VAL A 166 -2.61 15.03 10.16
CA VAL A 166 -3.62 14.04 10.52
C VAL A 166 -3.58 12.88 9.52
N PRO A 167 -3.42 11.62 9.96
CA PRO A 167 -3.36 10.48 9.04
C PRO A 167 -4.73 10.19 8.40
N LEU A 168 -4.72 9.77 7.13
CA LEU A 168 -5.90 9.29 6.44
C LEU A 168 -6.25 7.87 6.91
N LEU A 169 -7.51 7.67 7.28
CA LEU A 169 -8.06 6.38 7.69
C LEU A 169 -9.13 5.90 6.71
N PHE A 170 -9.23 4.59 6.57
CA PHE A 170 -10.32 3.93 5.84
C PHE A 170 -11.15 3.08 6.80
N PHE A 171 -12.47 3.32 6.82
CA PHE A 171 -13.42 2.59 7.65
C PHE A 171 -14.77 2.44 6.95
N LYS A 172 -15.27 1.21 6.82
CA LYS A 172 -16.58 0.88 6.21
C LYS A 172 -16.81 1.53 4.84
N GLY A 173 -15.79 1.56 3.99
CA GLY A 173 -15.88 2.12 2.65
C GLY A 173 -15.76 3.65 2.59
N SER A 174 -15.46 4.30 3.70
CA SER A 174 -15.30 5.76 3.81
C SER A 174 -13.89 6.14 4.24
N LEU A 175 -13.41 7.29 3.76
CA LEU A 175 -12.19 7.91 4.21
C LEU A 175 -12.48 8.95 5.29
N GLY A 176 -11.55 9.14 6.23
CA GLY A 176 -11.63 10.14 7.29
C GLY A 176 -10.29 10.35 7.98
N GLY A 177 -10.21 11.37 8.82
CA GLY A 177 -9.04 11.63 9.65
C GLY A 177 -9.13 10.98 11.04
N PHE A 178 -8.04 11.07 11.80
CA PHE A 178 -7.98 10.65 13.20
C PHE A 178 -8.22 11.85 14.12
N GLU A 179 -9.14 11.71 15.06
CA GLU A 179 -9.34 12.64 16.17
C GLU A 179 -9.07 11.92 17.49
N ALA A 180 -8.16 12.45 18.30
CA ALA A 180 -7.83 11.84 19.58
C ALA A 180 -9.02 12.01 20.54
N ALA A 181 -9.41 10.93 21.22
CA ALA A 181 -10.35 11.01 22.32
C ALA A 181 -9.70 11.81 23.47
N GLY A 182 -10.34 12.90 23.89
CA GLY A 182 -9.93 13.74 25.01
C GLY A 182 -10.02 13.04 26.36
#